data_06f73290af987a7800f3164a7f6268bb
#
_entry.id   06f73290af987a7800f3164a7f6268bb
#
_cell.length_a   1.000
_cell.length_b   1.000
_cell.length_c   1.000
_cell.angle_alpha   90.00
_cell.angle_beta   90.00
_cell.angle_gamma   90.00
#
_symmetry.space_group_name_H-M   'P 1'
#
loop_
_entity.id
_entity.type
_entity.pdbx_description
1 polymer ?
#
loop_
_entity_poly.entity_id
_entity_poly.type
_entity_poly.pdbx_seq_one_letter_code
_entity_poly.pdbx_strand_id
1 'polypeptide(L)'
;MLAAGRAEYALIIGSEKISPLMDMRDRGTCVLFGDGAGAVVVSREEDGAFESMAGCQSDGDVLHCDRFDPAIRMKGQEVYRFAVSKIVECTERMLGLTGTTAEDIDYYICHQANERIIDSAAGKTGIAREKFFKNLYSYGNTSAASIPIALCEMYENDMLKSGMTVICTGFGAGLTYGSMMIKI
;
A
#
# COMPACT_ATOMS: atom_id res chain seq x y z
N MET A 1 -9.17 13.62 11.23
CA MET A 1 -8.83 14.98 11.73
C MET A 1 -9.04 16.02 10.63
N LEU A 2 -8.47 15.83 9.45
CA LEU A 2 -8.68 16.73 8.28
C LEU A 2 -10.18 16.83 7.92
N ALA A 3 -10.84 15.70 7.65
CA ALA A 3 -12.28 15.68 7.31
C ALA A 3 -13.18 16.30 8.40
N ALA A 4 -12.78 16.26 9.66
CA ALA A 4 -13.49 16.87 10.78
C ALA A 4 -13.12 18.35 10.99
N GLY A 5 -12.31 18.96 10.14
CA GLY A 5 -11.89 20.36 10.24
C GLY A 5 -11.01 20.69 11.46
N ARG A 6 -10.37 19.68 12.07
CA ARG A 6 -9.51 19.87 13.25
C ARG A 6 -8.04 20.15 12.90
N ALA A 7 -7.68 20.01 11.63
CA ALA A 7 -6.38 20.34 11.07
C ALA A 7 -6.55 20.72 9.60
N GLU A 8 -5.71 21.60 9.10
CA GLU A 8 -5.65 21.98 7.68
C GLU A 8 -4.70 21.06 6.91
N TYR A 9 -3.63 20.64 7.58
CA TYR A 9 -2.59 19.75 7.02
C TYR A 9 -2.32 18.58 7.94
N ALA A 10 -1.95 17.45 7.36
CA ALA A 10 -1.40 16.31 8.08
C ALA A 10 -0.15 15.80 7.37
N LEU A 11 0.90 15.55 8.14
CA LEU A 11 2.12 14.89 7.69
C LEU A 11 1.99 13.39 8.01
N ILE A 12 2.04 12.56 6.97
CA ILE A 12 2.00 11.10 7.08
C ILE A 12 3.39 10.58 6.79
N ILE A 13 3.97 9.84 7.75
CA ILE A 13 5.34 9.35 7.66
C ILE A 13 5.33 7.83 7.79
N GLY A 14 5.94 7.13 6.84
CA GLY A 14 6.38 5.75 6.96
C GLY A 14 7.90 5.74 7.14
N SER A 15 8.40 5.17 8.23
CA SER A 15 9.84 5.10 8.50
C SER A 15 10.18 3.73 9.05
N GLU A 16 10.84 2.93 8.24
CA GLU A 16 11.01 1.51 8.48
C GLU A 16 12.49 1.13 8.43
N LYS A 17 12.92 0.44 9.47
CA LYS A 17 14.21 -0.24 9.53
C LYS A 17 13.97 -1.73 9.78
N ILE A 18 13.77 -2.47 8.69
CA ILE A 18 13.39 -3.88 8.71
C ILE A 18 14.62 -4.80 8.78
N SER A 19 15.77 -4.33 8.29
CA SER A 19 16.99 -5.12 8.21
C SER A 19 17.38 -5.84 9.53
N PRO A 20 17.22 -5.25 10.75
CA PRO A 20 17.51 -5.95 11.99
C PRO A 20 16.55 -7.09 12.34
N LEU A 21 15.39 -7.12 11.68
CA LEU A 21 14.34 -8.13 11.88
C LEU A 21 14.45 -9.29 10.88
N MET A 22 15.50 -9.32 10.05
CA MET A 22 15.70 -10.36 9.05
C MET A 22 16.59 -11.48 9.59
N ASP A 23 16.12 -12.72 9.51
CA ASP A 23 16.99 -13.88 9.61
C ASP A 23 17.65 -14.10 8.24
N MET A 24 18.92 -13.74 8.12
CA MET A 24 19.68 -13.84 6.86
C MET A 24 19.85 -15.26 6.37
N ARG A 25 19.49 -16.28 7.16
CA ARG A 25 19.49 -17.70 6.77
C ARG A 25 18.16 -18.12 6.18
N ASP A 26 17.08 -17.36 6.43
CA ASP A 26 15.77 -17.59 5.84
C ASP A 26 15.68 -16.92 4.46
N ARG A 27 15.97 -17.68 3.41
CA ARG A 27 15.91 -17.22 2.02
C ARG A 27 14.50 -16.88 1.54
N GLY A 28 13.47 -17.24 2.31
CA GLY A 28 12.07 -16.92 2.00
C GLY A 28 11.68 -15.48 2.37
N THR A 29 12.42 -14.86 3.30
CA THR A 29 12.12 -13.51 3.79
C THR A 29 13.25 -12.52 3.56
N CYS A 30 14.52 -12.90 3.79
CA CYS A 30 15.64 -11.96 3.81
C CYS A 30 15.88 -11.22 2.47
N VAL A 31 15.43 -11.76 1.36
CA VAL A 31 15.58 -11.16 0.01
C VAL A 31 14.42 -10.24 -0.37
N LEU A 32 13.38 -10.15 0.45
CA LEU A 32 12.17 -9.43 0.10
C LEU A 32 12.14 -8.01 0.65
N PHE A 33 12.65 -7.81 1.86
CA PHE A 33 12.48 -6.59 2.63
C PHE A 33 13.64 -5.60 2.42
N GLY A 34 13.31 -4.32 2.57
CA GLY A 34 14.26 -3.21 2.54
C GLY A 34 13.98 -2.21 3.65
N ASP A 35 15.00 -1.40 3.97
CA ASP A 35 14.86 -0.24 4.84
C ASP A 35 14.47 0.97 4.00
N GLY A 36 13.63 1.86 4.54
CA GLY A 36 13.25 3.06 3.84
C GLY A 36 12.36 3.99 4.66
N ALA A 37 12.32 5.24 4.26
CA ALA A 37 11.42 6.23 4.81
C ALA A 37 10.82 7.07 3.69
N GLY A 38 9.55 7.39 3.83
CA GLY A 38 8.83 8.28 2.94
C GLY A 38 7.80 9.08 3.71
N ALA A 39 7.49 10.27 3.23
CA ALA A 39 6.52 11.14 3.86
C ALA A 39 5.68 11.85 2.81
N VAL A 40 4.41 12.08 3.12
CA VAL A 40 3.51 12.88 2.30
C VAL A 40 2.77 13.89 3.18
N VAL A 41 2.54 15.08 2.64
CA VAL A 41 1.67 16.07 3.25
C VAL A 41 0.32 15.99 2.55
N VAL A 42 -0.74 15.89 3.33
CA VAL A 42 -2.11 15.95 2.83
C VAL A 42 -2.82 17.16 3.41
N SER A 43 -3.59 17.85 2.58
CA SER A 43 -4.43 18.98 2.98
C SER A 43 -5.89 18.63 2.86
N ARG A 44 -6.73 19.46 3.47
CA ARG A 44 -8.16 19.45 3.23
C ARG A 44 -8.47 20.42 2.10
N GLU A 45 -9.07 19.91 1.04
CA GLU A 45 -9.60 20.72 -0.05
C GLU A 45 -11.14 20.65 -0.05
N GLU A 46 -11.81 21.73 -0.44
CA GLU A 46 -13.28 21.77 -0.49
C GLU A 46 -13.85 20.78 -1.51
N ASP A 47 -13.16 20.66 -2.66
CA ASP A 47 -13.52 19.73 -3.75
C ASP A 47 -12.72 18.43 -3.73
N GLY A 48 -12.02 18.16 -2.63
CA GLY A 48 -11.17 16.97 -2.48
C GLY A 48 -12.01 15.69 -2.38
N ALA A 49 -11.82 14.78 -3.33
CA ALA A 49 -12.38 13.43 -3.21
C ALA A 49 -11.57 12.64 -2.18
N PHE A 50 -12.25 12.18 -1.14
CA PHE A 50 -11.66 11.29 -0.14
C PHE A 50 -12.67 10.23 0.26
N GLU A 51 -12.28 8.99 0.12
CA GLU A 51 -12.99 7.84 0.68
C GLU A 51 -11.97 6.86 1.23
N SER A 52 -12.32 6.13 2.27
CA SER A 52 -11.41 5.15 2.87
C SER A 52 -12.13 3.95 3.44
N MET A 53 -11.44 2.83 3.46
CA MET A 53 -11.89 1.62 4.13
C MET A 53 -10.71 0.92 4.80
N ALA A 54 -11.00 0.20 5.86
CA ALA A 54 -10.04 -0.66 6.53
C ALA A 54 -10.73 -1.91 7.06
N GLY A 55 -9.97 -2.97 7.25
CA GLY A 55 -10.45 -4.22 7.80
C GLY A 55 -9.34 -5.07 8.38
N CYS A 56 -9.75 -6.11 9.10
CA CYS A 56 -8.85 -7.07 9.73
C CYS A 56 -9.41 -8.48 9.56
N GLN A 57 -8.53 -9.42 9.27
CA GLN A 57 -8.79 -10.85 9.31
C GLN A 57 -7.75 -11.46 10.25
N SER A 58 -8.14 -11.74 11.49
CA SER A 58 -7.22 -12.21 12.51
C SER A 58 -6.57 -13.54 12.12
N ASP A 59 -5.26 -13.51 11.91
CA ASP A 59 -4.42 -14.68 11.68
C ASP A 59 -2.96 -14.34 12.03
N GLY A 60 -2.63 -14.44 13.32
CA GLY A 60 -1.31 -14.10 13.83
C GLY A 60 -0.20 -15.07 13.41
N ASP A 61 -0.55 -16.26 12.88
CA ASP A 61 0.44 -17.28 12.49
C ASP A 61 0.96 -17.10 11.06
N VAL A 62 0.29 -16.25 10.27
CA VAL A 62 0.62 -16.07 8.84
C VAL A 62 1.76 -15.08 8.63
N LEU A 63 1.77 -14.00 9.41
CA LEU A 63 2.80 -12.97 9.36
C LEU A 63 2.95 -12.35 10.74
N HIS A 64 4.09 -12.55 11.38
CA HIS A 64 4.34 -12.04 12.72
C HIS A 64 5.83 -11.78 12.98
N CYS A 65 6.10 -11.05 14.05
CA CYS A 65 7.40 -10.86 14.65
C CYS A 65 7.22 -11.01 16.16
N ASP A 66 7.90 -11.96 16.77
CA ASP A 66 7.81 -12.19 18.19
C ASP A 66 8.75 -11.24 18.98
N ARG A 67 8.33 -10.85 20.18
CA ARG A 67 9.14 -9.96 21.03
C ARG A 67 10.47 -10.59 21.44
N PHE A 68 10.51 -11.91 21.62
CA PHE A 68 11.67 -12.65 22.11
C PHE A 68 12.48 -13.32 20.98
N ASP A 69 11.89 -13.47 19.79
CA ASP A 69 12.56 -13.84 18.54
C ASP A 69 12.17 -12.80 17.49
N PRO A 70 12.88 -11.67 17.40
CA PRO A 70 12.45 -10.53 16.60
C PRO A 70 12.59 -10.74 15.09
N ALA A 71 12.80 -11.96 14.61
CA ALA A 71 12.80 -12.24 13.19
C ALA A 71 11.38 -12.28 12.62
N ILE A 72 11.18 -11.65 11.47
CA ILE A 72 9.93 -11.74 10.73
C ILE A 72 9.72 -13.18 10.27
N ARG A 73 8.58 -13.75 10.63
CA ARG A 73 8.13 -15.08 10.21
C ARG A 73 6.91 -14.93 9.31
N MET A 74 6.94 -15.59 8.14
CA MET A 74 5.91 -15.41 7.14
C MET A 74 5.58 -16.71 6.40
N LYS A 75 4.29 -17.03 6.30
CA LYS A 75 3.77 -18.06 5.39
C LYS A 75 3.48 -17.39 4.04
N GLY A 76 4.50 -17.30 3.18
CA GLY A 76 4.46 -16.48 1.97
C GLY A 76 3.29 -16.75 1.03
N GLN A 77 2.86 -18.02 0.88
CA GLN A 77 1.71 -18.36 0.03
C GLN A 77 0.38 -17.83 0.59
N GLU A 78 0.22 -17.83 1.92
CA GLU A 78 -0.99 -17.35 2.58
C GLU A 78 -1.06 -15.83 2.52
N VAL A 79 0.07 -15.15 2.80
CA VAL A 79 0.20 -13.70 2.61
C VAL A 79 -0.09 -13.31 1.17
N TYR A 80 0.44 -14.04 0.19
CA TYR A 80 0.18 -13.78 -1.23
C TYR A 80 -1.31 -13.86 -1.58
N ARG A 81 -1.99 -14.95 -1.18
CA ARG A 81 -3.43 -15.11 -1.45
C ARG A 81 -4.26 -14.02 -0.80
N PHE A 82 -3.97 -13.71 0.46
CA PHE A 82 -4.61 -12.63 1.20
C PHE A 82 -4.42 -11.29 0.49
N ALA A 83 -3.19 -10.92 0.18
CA ALA A 83 -2.85 -9.64 -0.44
C ALA A 83 -3.55 -9.46 -1.79
N VAL A 84 -3.47 -10.45 -2.69
CA VAL A 84 -4.15 -10.39 -3.99
C VAL A 84 -5.66 -10.25 -3.81
N SER A 85 -6.26 -11.05 -2.91
CA SER A 85 -7.71 -10.98 -2.64
C SER A 85 -8.11 -9.60 -2.11
N LYS A 86 -7.32 -9.04 -1.18
CA LYS A 86 -7.67 -7.76 -0.55
C LYS A 86 -7.44 -6.56 -1.46
N ILE A 87 -6.43 -6.58 -2.31
CA ILE A 87 -6.27 -5.51 -3.32
C ILE A 87 -7.49 -5.50 -4.26
N VAL A 88 -7.93 -6.66 -4.75
CA VAL A 88 -9.11 -6.76 -5.61
C VAL A 88 -10.36 -6.28 -4.89
N GLU A 89 -10.65 -6.82 -3.69
CA GLU A 89 -11.79 -6.43 -2.87
C GLU A 89 -11.81 -4.93 -2.57
N CYS A 90 -10.67 -4.37 -2.15
CA CYS A 90 -10.53 -2.94 -1.88
C CYS A 90 -10.80 -2.09 -3.12
N THR A 91 -10.23 -2.48 -4.26
CA THR A 91 -10.44 -1.77 -5.53
C THR A 91 -11.92 -1.73 -5.90
N GLU A 92 -12.59 -2.88 -5.93
CA GLU A 92 -14.02 -2.98 -6.27
C GLU A 92 -14.89 -2.18 -5.29
N ARG A 93 -14.60 -2.28 -4.00
CA ARG A 93 -15.36 -1.54 -2.98
C ARG A 93 -15.13 -0.04 -3.05
N MET A 94 -13.90 0.42 -3.30
CA MET A 94 -13.62 1.86 -3.45
C MET A 94 -14.37 2.43 -4.65
N LEU A 95 -14.33 1.77 -5.80
CA LEU A 95 -15.10 2.19 -6.98
C LEU A 95 -16.60 2.22 -6.68
N GLY A 96 -17.13 1.20 -6.00
CA GLY A 96 -18.54 1.16 -5.62
C GLY A 96 -18.96 2.24 -4.61
N LEU A 97 -18.12 2.54 -3.61
CA LEU A 97 -18.40 3.57 -2.59
C LEU A 97 -18.39 4.98 -3.18
N THR A 98 -17.51 5.23 -4.12
CA THR A 98 -17.34 6.55 -4.74
C THR A 98 -18.20 6.75 -5.99
N GLY A 99 -18.78 5.67 -6.52
CA GLY A 99 -19.53 5.71 -7.79
C GLY A 99 -18.65 5.99 -9.00
N THR A 100 -17.34 5.79 -8.89
CA THR A 100 -16.37 5.96 -9.98
C THR A 100 -16.16 4.64 -10.71
N THR A 101 -15.62 4.73 -11.93
CA THR A 101 -15.21 3.58 -12.74
C THR A 101 -13.68 3.42 -12.70
N ALA A 102 -13.18 2.30 -13.18
CA ALA A 102 -11.73 2.07 -13.26
C ALA A 102 -11.02 3.06 -14.20
N GLU A 103 -11.74 3.59 -15.17
CA GLU A 103 -11.25 4.59 -16.12
C GLU A 103 -10.99 5.94 -15.45
N ASP A 104 -11.81 6.30 -14.44
CA ASP A 104 -11.72 7.56 -13.69
C ASP A 104 -10.52 7.61 -12.73
N ILE A 105 -9.87 6.47 -12.49
CA ILE A 105 -8.71 6.37 -11.63
C ILE A 105 -7.45 6.40 -12.47
N ASP A 106 -6.57 7.35 -12.17
CA ASP A 106 -5.30 7.51 -12.90
C ASP A 106 -4.28 6.44 -12.50
N TYR A 107 -4.11 6.21 -11.19
CA TYR A 107 -3.17 5.21 -10.68
C TYR A 107 -3.71 4.42 -9.48
N TYR A 108 -3.28 3.17 -9.41
CA TYR A 108 -3.42 2.27 -8.26
C TYR A 108 -2.05 2.06 -7.62
N ILE A 109 -1.87 2.53 -6.39
CA ILE A 109 -0.61 2.50 -5.66
C ILE A 109 -0.77 1.51 -4.50
N CYS A 110 -0.37 0.27 -4.74
CA CYS A 110 -0.43 -0.78 -3.73
C CYS A 110 0.84 -0.77 -2.86
N HIS A 111 0.72 -1.28 -1.64
CA HIS A 111 1.89 -1.64 -0.86
C HIS A 111 2.86 -2.50 -1.69
N GLN A 112 4.11 -2.07 -1.76
CA GLN A 112 5.16 -2.65 -2.61
C GLN A 112 5.78 -3.90 -1.96
N ALA A 113 4.96 -4.92 -1.67
CA ALA A 113 5.42 -6.15 -1.03
C ALA A 113 6.09 -7.13 -2.00
N ASN A 114 5.49 -7.31 -3.17
CA ASN A 114 5.95 -8.23 -4.20
C ASN A 114 5.27 -7.90 -5.53
N GLU A 115 6.05 -7.83 -6.62
CA GLU A 115 5.53 -7.52 -7.96
C GLU A 115 4.45 -8.50 -8.42
N ARG A 116 4.62 -9.80 -8.12
CA ARG A 116 3.63 -10.83 -8.49
C ARG A 116 2.27 -10.61 -7.84
N ILE A 117 2.23 -10.03 -6.63
CA ILE A 117 0.97 -9.68 -5.96
C ILE A 117 0.25 -8.60 -6.75
N ILE A 118 0.96 -7.53 -7.11
CA ILE A 118 0.41 -6.39 -7.85
C ILE A 118 -0.07 -6.84 -9.23
N ASP A 119 0.75 -7.59 -9.96
CA ASP A 119 0.40 -8.10 -11.30
C ASP A 119 -0.81 -9.04 -11.28
N SER A 120 -0.89 -9.90 -10.24
CA SER A 120 -2.04 -10.81 -10.10
C SER A 120 -3.32 -10.08 -9.74
N ALA A 121 -3.23 -9.04 -8.90
CA ALA A 121 -4.37 -8.19 -8.57
C ALA A 121 -4.86 -7.41 -9.80
N ALA A 122 -3.95 -6.77 -10.54
CA ALA A 122 -4.25 -6.09 -11.78
C ALA A 122 -4.96 -7.01 -12.79
N GLY A 123 -4.42 -8.23 -12.98
CA GLY A 123 -5.03 -9.22 -13.87
C GLY A 123 -6.43 -9.68 -13.46
N LYS A 124 -6.72 -9.71 -12.16
CA LYS A 124 -8.05 -10.10 -11.63
C LYS A 124 -9.06 -8.97 -11.68
N THR A 125 -8.65 -7.72 -11.51
CA THR A 125 -9.54 -6.57 -11.61
C THR A 125 -9.88 -6.22 -13.06
N GLY A 126 -9.12 -6.72 -14.04
CA GLY A 126 -9.27 -6.35 -15.44
C GLY A 126 -8.79 -4.92 -15.75
N ILE A 127 -8.22 -4.23 -14.77
CA ILE A 127 -7.68 -2.88 -14.94
C ILE A 127 -6.31 -2.96 -15.62
N ALA A 128 -6.04 -2.00 -16.52
CA ALA A 128 -4.78 -1.93 -17.24
C ALA A 128 -3.57 -1.91 -16.27
N ARG A 129 -2.59 -2.78 -16.52
CA ARG A 129 -1.44 -2.96 -15.63
C ARG A 129 -0.60 -1.70 -15.45
N GLU A 130 -0.59 -0.85 -16.45
CA GLU A 130 0.13 0.42 -16.49
C GLU A 130 -0.39 1.42 -15.44
N LYS A 131 -1.63 1.25 -14.99
CA LYS A 131 -2.22 2.03 -13.90
C LYS A 131 -1.71 1.58 -12.52
N PHE A 132 -1.10 0.39 -12.41
CA PHE A 132 -0.53 -0.11 -11.16
C PHE A 132 0.96 0.25 -11.07
N PHE A 133 1.27 1.28 -10.28
CA PHE A 133 2.65 1.72 -10.10
C PHE A 133 3.48 0.70 -9.32
N LYS A 134 4.74 0.52 -9.77
CA LYS A 134 5.69 -0.43 -9.15
C LYS A 134 7.08 0.17 -9.10
N ASN A 135 7.71 0.12 -7.94
CA ASN A 135 9.12 0.53 -7.74
C ASN A 135 9.88 -0.38 -6.77
N LEU A 136 9.28 -1.48 -6.35
CA LEU A 136 9.89 -2.40 -5.38
C LEU A 136 11.22 -3.02 -5.86
N TYR A 137 11.49 -3.02 -7.17
CA TYR A 137 12.78 -3.48 -7.71
C TYR A 137 13.96 -2.63 -7.24
N SER A 138 13.72 -1.36 -6.89
CA SER A 138 14.75 -0.45 -6.35
C SER A 138 14.85 -0.48 -4.84
N TYR A 139 13.72 -0.70 -4.14
CA TYR A 139 13.63 -0.52 -2.68
C TYR A 139 13.34 -1.79 -1.90
N GLY A 140 12.82 -2.82 -2.55
CA GLY A 140 12.25 -3.98 -1.87
C GLY A 140 10.95 -3.64 -1.14
N ASN A 141 10.54 -4.52 -0.23
CA ASN A 141 9.40 -4.28 0.65
C ASN A 141 9.85 -3.42 1.86
N THR A 142 9.56 -2.14 1.80
CA THR A 142 9.86 -1.17 2.87
C THR A 142 8.67 -0.95 3.82
N SER A 143 7.78 -1.95 3.98
CA SER A 143 6.66 -1.90 4.91
C SER A 143 5.79 -0.63 4.73
N ALA A 144 5.51 0.11 5.81
CA ALA A 144 4.68 1.31 5.79
C ALA A 144 5.27 2.46 4.95
N ALA A 145 6.58 2.48 4.71
CA ALA A 145 7.22 3.48 3.88
C ALA A 145 6.96 3.29 2.39
N SER A 146 6.52 2.10 1.93
CA SER A 146 6.46 1.74 0.52
C SER A 146 5.51 2.61 -0.32
N ILE A 147 4.32 2.91 0.19
CA ILE A 147 3.36 3.79 -0.51
C ILE A 147 3.86 5.25 -0.51
N PRO A 148 4.29 5.85 0.61
CA PRO A 148 4.88 7.19 0.60
C PRO A 148 6.09 7.34 -0.33
N ILE A 149 6.99 6.35 -0.38
CA ILE A 149 8.13 6.34 -1.31
C ILE A 149 7.63 6.30 -2.76
N ALA A 150 6.64 5.46 -3.06
CA ALA A 150 6.05 5.37 -4.39
C ALA A 150 5.42 6.71 -4.83
N LEU A 151 4.64 7.34 -3.96
CA LEU A 151 4.04 8.66 -4.22
C LEU A 151 5.10 9.74 -4.45
N CYS A 152 6.17 9.75 -3.65
CA CYS A 152 7.27 10.71 -3.79
C CYS A 152 7.98 10.52 -5.14
N GLU A 153 8.35 9.29 -5.50
CA GLU A 153 9.00 8.98 -6.77
C GLU A 153 8.12 9.35 -7.98
N MET A 154 6.82 9.04 -7.91
CA MET A 154 5.87 9.43 -8.96
C MET A 154 5.76 10.94 -9.09
N TYR A 155 5.76 11.68 -7.98
CA TYR A 155 5.73 13.14 -7.98
C TYR A 155 7.02 13.72 -8.59
N GLU A 156 8.19 13.23 -8.16
CA GLU A 156 9.50 13.69 -8.66
C GLU A 156 9.69 13.40 -10.16
N ASN A 157 9.07 12.34 -10.67
CA ASN A 157 9.11 11.98 -12.09
C ASN A 157 7.94 12.58 -12.90
N ASP A 158 7.23 13.56 -12.35
CA ASP A 158 6.13 14.23 -13.03
C ASP A 158 4.97 13.32 -13.45
N MET A 159 4.82 12.16 -12.82
CA MET A 159 3.74 11.22 -13.08
C MET A 159 2.44 11.62 -12.39
N LEU A 160 2.52 12.26 -11.21
CA LEU A 160 1.35 12.76 -10.50
C LEU A 160 1.14 14.24 -10.84
N LYS A 161 -0.08 14.55 -11.25
CA LYS A 161 -0.49 15.93 -11.62
C LYS A 161 -1.71 16.31 -10.78
N SER A 162 -1.83 17.61 -10.50
CA SER A 162 -3.03 18.15 -9.84
C SER A 162 -4.30 17.75 -10.60
N GLY A 163 -5.28 17.31 -9.86
CA GLY A 163 -6.56 16.84 -10.37
C GLY A 163 -6.64 15.32 -10.62
N MET A 164 -5.52 14.62 -10.63
CA MET A 164 -5.53 13.15 -10.74
C MET A 164 -6.14 12.49 -9.51
N THR A 165 -6.82 11.36 -9.73
CA THR A 165 -7.39 10.53 -8.69
C THR A 165 -6.60 9.23 -8.57
N VAL A 166 -6.15 8.92 -7.35
CA VAL A 166 -5.39 7.70 -7.08
C VAL A 166 -6.04 6.86 -5.97
N ILE A 167 -5.91 5.54 -6.08
CA ILE A 167 -6.28 4.61 -5.01
C ILE A 167 -5.00 4.03 -4.42
N CYS A 168 -4.81 4.23 -3.11
CA CYS A 168 -3.73 3.63 -2.34
C CYS A 168 -4.26 2.43 -1.54
N THR A 169 -3.63 1.27 -1.64
CA THR A 169 -4.06 0.06 -0.93
C THR A 169 -2.89 -0.59 -0.18
N GLY A 170 -3.02 -0.69 1.13
CA GLY A 170 -2.07 -1.33 2.03
C GLY A 170 -2.61 -2.63 2.64
N PHE A 171 -1.71 -3.53 2.99
CA PHE A 171 -1.99 -4.75 3.75
C PHE A 171 -0.77 -5.14 4.58
N GLY A 172 -0.97 -5.92 5.65
CA GLY A 172 0.12 -6.31 6.53
C GLY A 172 -0.29 -7.34 7.58
N ALA A 173 0.59 -7.47 8.57
CA ALA A 173 0.36 -8.35 9.69
C ALA A 173 -0.95 -8.03 10.44
N GLY A 174 -1.52 -9.06 11.04
CA GLY A 174 -2.77 -8.98 11.74
C GLY A 174 -3.72 -10.14 11.37
N LEU A 175 -4.03 -10.45 10.13
CA LEU A 175 -3.79 -9.70 8.90
C LEU A 175 -4.69 -8.47 8.83
N THR A 176 -4.14 -7.35 8.39
CA THR A 176 -4.88 -6.10 8.22
C THR A 176 -4.80 -5.61 6.78
N TYR A 177 -5.75 -4.80 6.38
CA TYR A 177 -5.78 -4.17 5.06
C TYR A 177 -6.55 -2.85 5.11
N GLY A 178 -6.25 -1.98 4.19
CA GLY A 178 -6.97 -0.73 4.01
C GLY A 178 -6.71 -0.13 2.65
N SER A 179 -7.66 0.68 2.23
CA SER A 179 -7.57 1.42 0.99
C SER A 179 -8.11 2.82 1.16
N MET A 180 -7.59 3.75 0.39
CA MET A 180 -8.10 5.11 0.31
C MET A 180 -8.05 5.61 -1.12
N MET A 181 -9.03 6.42 -1.48
CA MET A 181 -9.03 7.22 -2.69
C MET A 181 -8.73 8.66 -2.33
N ILE A 182 -7.79 9.27 -3.02
CA ILE A 182 -7.39 10.66 -2.83
C ILE A 182 -7.25 11.36 -4.17
N LYS A 183 -7.47 12.67 -4.17
CA LYS A 183 -7.17 13.56 -5.30
C LYS A 183 -5.82 14.22 -5.06
N ILE A 184 -4.98 14.29 -6.12
CA ILE A 184 -3.67 14.92 -6.12
C ILE A 184 -3.81 16.44 -6.37
#